data_8dfff45679fc3e7f126e168f11351b24
#
_entry.id   8dfff45679fc3e7f126e168f11351b24
#
_cell.length_a   1.000
_cell.length_b   1.000
_cell.length_c   1.000
_cell.angle_alpha   90.00
_cell.angle_beta   90.00
_cell.angle_gamma   90.00
#
_symmetry.space_group_name_H-M   'P 1'
#
loop_
_entity.id
_entity.type
_entity.pdbx_description
1 polymer ?
#
loop_
_entity_poly.entity_id
_entity_poly.type
_entity_poly.pdbx_seq_one_letter_code
_entity_poly.pdbx_strand_id
1 'polypeptide(L)'
;ETDFGTYTLEPVTWLKLGDVNRDGVVNVLDLSLAKRLILQGGSSDFCAAALADADGNGTLDAADLAALQGFLMQRQTAFPAETVTLPENTIFPVVEPEQTTTTTSIATTTTAIEETTTTTTTTTDSKQTLTIADMPASYQSAADWIWTNRVEREQSTVRRNTLFDQIVAGNGELHYVVRWQSYKTVSLEQRKQFEKLVEDSINAWTDWLKDYEDWPYDHVTVKIVGWAVLDRNCLLDLQPDEVVYTDTTSSWLRDDMISSGMGDSSVPAIQPAEPTDISRYSHWADKNWTYNGSYENRYDMYLHGITGMINMGGYGYHYGQILSDQSVLGLIDGTTSQHILLHEMGHGFGLPDYYGGEGESDGFPPGGFPGGENSIMMAGSSQKITDFDGWFFRYLWSKLKSEDGRFQ
;
A
#
# COMPACT_ATOMS: atom_id res chain seq x y z
N GLU A 1 -4.72 -48.58 -20.49
CA GLU A 1 -3.37 -48.19 -19.99
C GLU A 1 -2.93 -46.97 -20.75
N THR A 2 -3.03 -45.82 -20.11
CA THR A 2 -2.47 -44.54 -20.62
C THR A 2 -1.03 -44.46 -20.13
N ASP A 3 -0.11 -44.51 -21.06
CA ASP A 3 1.32 -44.39 -20.84
C ASP A 3 1.61 -42.92 -20.40
N PHE A 4 1.79 -42.73 -19.11
CA PHE A 4 2.29 -41.47 -18.57
C PHE A 4 3.81 -41.49 -18.71
N GLY A 5 4.32 -40.73 -19.68
CA GLY A 5 5.75 -40.61 -19.93
C GLY A 5 6.52 -40.28 -18.66
N THR A 6 7.76 -40.74 -18.60
CA THR A 6 8.69 -40.48 -17.49
C THR A 6 9.03 -39.02 -17.48
N TYR A 7 8.53 -38.25 -16.52
CA TYR A 7 8.89 -36.85 -16.31
C TYR A 7 10.16 -36.80 -15.47
N THR A 8 11.20 -36.18 -15.99
CA THR A 8 12.38 -35.84 -15.22
C THR A 8 12.05 -34.54 -14.46
N LEU A 9 11.93 -34.63 -13.14
CA LEU A 9 11.77 -33.45 -12.32
C LEU A 9 13.09 -32.68 -12.29
N GLU A 10 13.11 -31.50 -12.89
CA GLU A 10 14.19 -30.56 -12.68
C GLU A 10 14.19 -30.10 -11.23
N PRO A 11 15.34 -29.94 -10.57
CA PRO A 11 15.38 -29.45 -9.20
C PRO A 11 14.79 -28.03 -9.14
N VAL A 12 13.88 -27.81 -8.19
CA VAL A 12 13.25 -26.50 -7.97
C VAL A 12 14.30 -25.56 -7.39
N THR A 13 15.02 -24.85 -8.25
CA THR A 13 16.14 -23.98 -7.87
C THR A 13 15.71 -22.57 -7.44
N TRP A 14 14.44 -22.26 -7.57
CA TRP A 14 13.90 -20.94 -7.25
C TRP A 14 13.34 -20.80 -5.81
N LEU A 15 13.19 -21.90 -5.08
CA LEU A 15 12.81 -21.83 -3.67
C LEU A 15 14.03 -21.45 -2.82
N LYS A 16 13.92 -20.37 -2.08
CA LYS A 16 14.96 -19.83 -1.23
C LYS A 16 14.56 -19.96 0.23
N LEU A 17 15.33 -20.68 1.01
CA LEU A 17 15.07 -20.85 2.44
C LEU A 17 14.96 -19.48 3.11
N GLY A 18 13.94 -19.30 3.95
CA GLY A 18 13.65 -18.03 4.59
C GLY A 18 12.77 -17.08 3.76
N ASP A 19 12.57 -17.33 2.47
CA ASP A 19 11.69 -16.56 1.57
C ASP A 19 10.29 -17.17 1.62
N VAL A 20 9.59 -16.90 2.71
CA VAL A 20 8.30 -17.54 3.05
C VAL A 20 7.18 -17.08 2.13
N ASN A 21 7.25 -15.84 1.67
CA ASN A 21 6.28 -15.26 0.74
C ASN A 21 6.62 -15.49 -0.74
N ARG A 22 7.81 -16.04 -1.04
CA ARG A 22 8.30 -16.40 -2.39
C ARG A 22 8.44 -15.19 -3.33
N ASP A 23 8.80 -14.03 -2.79
CA ASP A 23 9.05 -12.81 -3.58
C ASP A 23 10.52 -12.70 -4.08
N GLY A 24 11.37 -13.67 -3.74
CA GLY A 24 12.78 -13.74 -4.10
C GLY A 24 13.72 -13.06 -3.10
N VAL A 25 13.19 -12.40 -2.08
CA VAL A 25 13.96 -11.63 -1.10
C VAL A 25 13.61 -12.05 0.33
N VAL A 26 14.59 -12.52 1.09
CA VAL A 26 14.37 -12.78 2.52
C VAL A 26 14.42 -11.48 3.28
N ASN A 27 13.30 -11.09 3.89
CA ASN A 27 13.13 -9.83 4.61
C ASN A 27 12.22 -9.97 5.84
N VAL A 28 11.83 -8.85 6.45
CA VAL A 28 11.00 -8.85 7.67
C VAL A 28 9.56 -9.36 7.45
N LEU A 29 9.07 -9.33 6.20
CA LEU A 29 7.76 -9.89 5.88
C LEU A 29 7.77 -11.41 6.04
N ASP A 30 8.87 -12.06 5.65
CA ASP A 30 9.05 -13.50 5.83
C ASP A 30 9.10 -13.88 7.30
N LEU A 31 9.80 -13.08 8.11
CA LEU A 31 9.83 -13.27 9.56
C LEU A 31 8.43 -13.14 10.17
N SER A 32 7.65 -12.16 9.70
CA SER A 32 6.28 -11.93 10.14
C SER A 32 5.36 -13.09 9.75
N LEU A 33 5.49 -13.58 8.51
CA LEU A 33 4.75 -14.73 8.01
C LEU A 33 5.14 -16.00 8.77
N ALA A 34 6.42 -16.28 8.97
CA ALA A 34 6.89 -17.42 9.76
C ALA A 34 6.33 -17.38 11.20
N LYS A 35 6.35 -16.20 11.83
CA LYS A 35 5.72 -16.01 13.14
C LYS A 35 4.24 -16.33 13.15
N ARG A 36 3.52 -15.87 12.12
CA ARG A 36 2.08 -16.16 11.94
C ARG A 36 1.83 -17.65 11.77
N LEU A 37 2.61 -18.34 10.93
CA LEU A 37 2.50 -19.78 10.73
C LEU A 37 2.68 -20.57 12.05
N ILE A 38 3.64 -20.17 12.85
CA ILE A 38 3.89 -20.78 14.17
C ILE A 38 2.71 -20.55 15.12
N LEU A 39 2.18 -19.33 15.19
CA LEU A 39 1.05 -18.98 16.06
C LEU A 39 -0.25 -19.68 15.64
N GLN A 40 -0.43 -19.97 14.36
CA GLN A 40 -1.58 -20.68 13.83
C GLN A 40 -1.45 -22.22 13.93
N GLY A 41 -0.31 -22.72 14.39
CA GLY A 41 -0.06 -24.15 14.51
C GLY A 41 0.23 -24.85 13.20
N GLY A 42 0.70 -24.13 12.19
CA GLY A 42 1.07 -24.62 10.87
C GLY A 42 0.36 -23.88 9.72
N SER A 43 0.52 -24.39 8.53
CA SER A 43 -0.07 -23.86 7.29
C SER A 43 -0.64 -24.96 6.42
N SER A 44 -1.70 -24.67 5.69
CA SER A 44 -2.14 -25.50 4.55
C SER A 44 -1.20 -25.30 3.33
N ASP A 45 -0.42 -24.24 3.29
CA ASP A 45 0.66 -24.02 2.33
C ASP A 45 1.96 -24.68 2.85
N PHE A 46 2.15 -25.93 2.44
CA PHE A 46 3.33 -26.72 2.81
C PHE A 46 4.64 -26.09 2.34
N CYS A 47 4.64 -25.32 1.25
CA CYS A 47 5.83 -24.63 0.77
C CYS A 47 6.21 -23.48 1.71
N ALA A 48 5.24 -22.68 2.13
CA ALA A 48 5.49 -21.59 3.09
C ALA A 48 6.00 -22.15 4.42
N ALA A 49 5.45 -23.26 4.91
CA ALA A 49 5.93 -23.93 6.11
C ALA A 49 7.38 -24.44 5.96
N ALA A 50 7.70 -25.08 4.84
CA ALA A 50 9.05 -25.58 4.57
C ALA A 50 10.09 -24.46 4.36
N LEU A 51 9.68 -23.33 3.84
CA LEU A 51 10.54 -22.14 3.67
C LEU A 51 10.78 -21.43 4.99
N ALA A 52 9.83 -21.50 5.92
CA ALA A 52 9.93 -20.94 7.26
C ALA A 52 10.73 -21.81 8.23
N ASP A 53 10.90 -23.10 7.96
CA ASP A 53 11.72 -24.05 8.75
C ASP A 53 13.21 -23.76 8.52
N ALA A 54 13.68 -22.69 9.11
CA ALA A 54 15.00 -22.12 8.86
C ALA A 54 16.15 -22.90 9.50
N ASP A 55 15.86 -23.75 10.47
CA ASP A 55 16.83 -24.66 11.08
C ASP A 55 16.77 -26.09 10.52
N GLY A 56 15.74 -26.39 9.71
CA GLY A 56 15.60 -27.67 8.97
C GLY A 56 15.22 -28.86 9.84
N ASN A 57 14.67 -28.62 11.02
CA ASN A 57 14.31 -29.69 11.96
C ASN A 57 12.92 -30.30 11.69
N GLY A 58 12.16 -29.75 10.75
CA GLY A 58 10.81 -30.18 10.35
C GLY A 58 9.70 -29.70 11.30
N THR A 59 10.01 -28.80 12.23
CA THR A 59 9.06 -28.26 13.21
C THR A 59 9.13 -26.74 13.20
N LEU A 60 8.04 -26.07 12.90
CA LEU A 60 7.99 -24.60 12.98
C LEU A 60 7.88 -24.14 14.43
N ASP A 61 8.93 -23.51 14.94
CA ASP A 61 8.95 -23.01 16.30
C ASP A 61 9.81 -21.73 16.47
N ALA A 62 10.10 -21.36 17.71
CA ALA A 62 10.87 -20.16 18.02
C ALA A 62 12.33 -20.19 17.54
N ALA A 63 12.89 -21.38 17.27
CA ALA A 63 14.26 -21.51 16.78
C ALA A 63 14.36 -21.01 15.32
N ASP A 64 13.31 -21.26 14.50
CA ASP A 64 13.24 -20.76 13.14
C ASP A 64 13.16 -19.25 13.11
N LEU A 65 12.32 -18.66 13.98
CA LEU A 65 12.27 -17.21 14.10
C LEU A 65 13.60 -16.60 14.50
N ALA A 66 14.32 -17.25 15.43
CA ALA A 66 15.64 -16.81 15.84
C ALA A 66 16.66 -16.91 14.69
N ALA A 67 16.57 -17.95 13.86
CA ALA A 67 17.41 -18.12 12.68
C ALA A 67 17.10 -17.05 11.61
N LEU A 68 15.83 -16.83 11.27
CA LEU A 68 15.40 -15.77 10.36
C LEU A 68 15.83 -14.39 10.86
N GLN A 69 15.58 -14.10 12.13
CA GLN A 69 15.97 -12.83 12.73
C GLN A 69 17.50 -12.65 12.73
N GLY A 70 18.25 -13.72 13.07
CA GLY A 70 19.71 -13.70 13.03
C GLY A 70 20.25 -13.40 11.63
N PHE A 71 19.64 -13.95 10.59
CA PHE A 71 19.98 -13.69 9.19
C PHE A 71 19.69 -12.24 8.82
N LEU A 72 18.48 -11.74 9.11
CA LEU A 72 18.08 -10.37 8.80
C LEU A 72 18.93 -9.31 9.54
N MET A 73 19.34 -9.61 10.76
CA MET A 73 20.24 -8.76 11.54
C MET A 73 21.72 -8.89 11.15
N GLN A 74 22.02 -9.65 10.10
CA GLN A 74 23.40 -9.94 9.65
C GLN A 74 24.31 -10.57 10.73
N ARG A 75 23.70 -11.22 11.74
CA ARG A 75 24.42 -11.98 12.78
C ARG A 75 24.89 -13.34 12.28
N GLN A 76 24.26 -13.80 11.21
CA GLN A 76 24.65 -14.99 10.44
C GLN A 76 24.46 -14.72 8.95
N THR A 77 25.27 -15.36 8.12
CA THR A 77 25.27 -15.17 6.66
C THR A 77 24.53 -16.29 5.91
N ALA A 78 24.10 -17.32 6.63
CA ALA A 78 23.32 -18.43 6.11
C ALA A 78 22.41 -18.98 7.18
N PHE A 79 21.36 -19.69 6.79
CA PHE A 79 20.51 -20.41 7.71
C PHE A 79 21.20 -21.69 8.23
N PRO A 80 20.81 -22.22 9.41
CA PRO A 80 21.31 -23.51 9.90
C PRO A 80 20.99 -24.67 8.93
N ALA A 81 19.82 -24.64 8.29
CA ALA A 81 19.49 -25.58 7.23
C ALA A 81 20.16 -25.17 5.92
N GLU A 82 20.71 -26.14 5.19
CA GLU A 82 21.35 -25.88 3.88
C GLU A 82 20.37 -25.92 2.72
N THR A 83 19.24 -26.60 2.86
CA THR A 83 18.25 -26.84 1.82
C THR A 83 16.84 -26.84 2.37
N VAL A 84 15.89 -26.48 1.52
CA VAL A 84 14.45 -26.60 1.82
C VAL A 84 14.04 -28.07 1.73
N THR A 85 13.46 -28.61 2.80
CA THR A 85 12.91 -29.96 2.82
C THR A 85 11.42 -29.91 2.61
N LEU A 86 10.94 -30.40 1.45
CA LEU A 86 9.52 -30.48 1.14
C LEU A 86 8.97 -31.86 1.52
N PRO A 87 7.69 -31.93 1.97
CA PRO A 87 7.04 -33.21 2.20
C PRO A 87 7.06 -34.12 0.96
N GLU A 88 7.19 -35.42 1.17
CA GLU A 88 7.06 -36.40 0.07
C GLU A 88 5.69 -36.24 -0.60
N ASN A 89 5.68 -36.23 -1.93
CA ASN A 89 4.47 -36.03 -2.76
C ASN A 89 3.95 -34.58 -2.86
N THR A 90 4.75 -33.56 -2.61
CA THR A 90 4.39 -32.18 -2.92
C THR A 90 4.22 -31.99 -4.43
N ILE A 91 3.01 -31.71 -4.91
CA ILE A 91 2.70 -31.44 -6.32
C ILE A 91 2.65 -29.93 -6.51
N PHE A 92 3.53 -29.38 -7.34
CA PHE A 92 3.46 -27.99 -7.74
C PHE A 92 2.51 -27.83 -8.93
N PRO A 93 1.64 -26.82 -8.96
CA PRO A 93 0.95 -26.46 -10.18
C PRO A 93 2.01 -25.99 -11.20
N VAL A 94 2.02 -26.62 -12.38
CA VAL A 94 2.85 -26.15 -13.49
C VAL A 94 2.25 -24.84 -13.98
N VAL A 95 2.86 -23.71 -13.65
CA VAL A 95 2.60 -22.45 -14.33
C VAL A 95 3.42 -22.49 -15.60
N GLU A 96 2.78 -22.74 -16.75
CA GLU A 96 3.46 -22.57 -18.03
C GLU A 96 3.96 -21.12 -18.13
N PRO A 97 5.24 -20.89 -18.46
CA PRO A 97 5.73 -19.54 -18.71
C PRO A 97 4.96 -18.97 -19.90
N GLU A 98 4.34 -17.80 -19.73
CA GLU A 98 3.76 -17.05 -20.84
C GLU A 98 4.79 -16.92 -21.96
N GLN A 99 4.54 -17.59 -23.07
CA GLN A 99 5.34 -17.41 -24.28
C GLN A 99 5.13 -15.99 -24.78
N THR A 100 6.15 -15.18 -24.59
CA THR A 100 6.24 -13.87 -25.23
C THR A 100 6.40 -14.10 -26.72
N THR A 101 5.29 -14.18 -27.45
CA THR A 101 5.28 -14.18 -28.91
C THR A 101 5.66 -12.79 -29.39
N THR A 102 6.93 -12.63 -29.71
CA THR A 102 7.42 -11.50 -30.50
C THR A 102 6.87 -11.64 -31.91
N THR A 103 5.75 -10.99 -32.21
CA THR A 103 5.22 -10.93 -33.56
C THR A 103 5.98 -9.90 -34.36
N THR A 104 6.95 -10.36 -35.12
CA THR A 104 7.58 -9.57 -36.18
C THR A 104 6.59 -9.50 -37.35
N SER A 105 5.90 -8.39 -37.51
CA SER A 105 5.09 -8.15 -38.69
C SER A 105 5.97 -7.65 -39.84
N ILE A 106 6.10 -8.45 -40.86
CA ILE A 106 6.59 -8.01 -42.18
C ILE A 106 5.37 -7.69 -43.03
N ALA A 107 5.47 -6.54 -43.67
CA ALA A 107 4.48 -5.82 -44.41
C ALA A 107 4.07 -6.44 -45.76
N THR A 108 3.01 -5.90 -46.25
CA THR A 108 2.63 -5.60 -47.63
C THR A 108 1.82 -6.66 -48.37
N THR A 109 0.57 -6.33 -48.61
CA THR A 109 0.01 -6.38 -49.96
C THR A 109 -1.25 -5.49 -50.06
N THR A 110 -1.19 -4.58 -51.00
CA THR A 110 -2.24 -3.68 -51.46
C THR A 110 -3.25 -4.45 -52.30
N THR A 111 -4.55 -4.29 -52.07
CA THR A 111 -5.56 -4.45 -53.13
C THR A 111 -6.86 -3.71 -52.83
N ALA A 112 -7.13 -2.75 -53.69
CA ALA A 112 -8.37 -2.25 -54.26
C ALA A 112 -9.67 -2.08 -53.41
N ILE A 113 -10.14 -0.90 -53.55
CA ILE A 113 -11.36 -0.18 -53.23
C ILE A 113 -12.62 -0.90 -53.71
N GLU A 114 -13.62 -1.04 -52.83
CA GLU A 114 -15.04 -0.99 -53.20
C GLU A 114 -15.75 -0.02 -52.24
N GLU A 115 -16.27 1.05 -52.79
CA GLU A 115 -17.15 2.01 -52.13
C GLU A 115 -18.49 1.33 -51.81
N THR A 116 -18.75 1.11 -50.51
CA THR A 116 -20.10 0.86 -50.02
C THR A 116 -20.52 2.02 -49.14
N THR A 117 -21.46 2.79 -49.60
CA THR A 117 -22.12 3.89 -48.90
C THR A 117 -22.84 3.29 -47.66
N THR A 118 -22.22 3.37 -46.49
CA THR A 118 -22.90 3.02 -45.25
C THR A 118 -23.37 4.29 -44.57
N THR A 119 -24.67 4.40 -44.43
CA THR A 119 -25.36 5.43 -43.64
C THR A 119 -24.84 5.38 -42.22
N THR A 120 -24.03 6.36 -41.81
CA THR A 120 -23.53 6.48 -40.45
C THR A 120 -24.69 6.89 -39.55
N THR A 121 -25.29 5.91 -38.90
CA THR A 121 -26.09 6.17 -37.70
C THR A 121 -25.11 6.53 -36.62
N THR A 122 -25.03 7.79 -36.25
CA THR A 122 -24.27 8.26 -35.10
C THR A 122 -24.96 7.72 -33.85
N THR A 123 -24.62 6.52 -33.41
CA THR A 123 -24.84 6.09 -32.04
C THR A 123 -23.88 6.90 -31.21
N THR A 124 -24.38 7.90 -30.51
CA THR A 124 -23.71 8.44 -29.33
C THR A 124 -23.60 7.28 -28.34
N ASP A 125 -22.44 6.62 -28.30
CA ASP A 125 -22.08 5.78 -27.18
C ASP A 125 -22.07 6.66 -25.92
N SER A 126 -23.19 6.67 -25.21
CA SER A 126 -23.21 7.18 -23.85
C SER A 126 -22.38 6.20 -23.04
N LYS A 127 -21.15 6.57 -22.72
CA LYS A 127 -20.30 5.80 -21.81
C LYS A 127 -21.11 5.49 -20.56
N GLN A 128 -21.38 4.23 -20.31
CA GLN A 128 -22.19 3.81 -19.18
C GLN A 128 -21.40 4.07 -17.90
N THR A 129 -21.91 4.95 -17.05
CA THR A 129 -21.33 5.20 -15.74
C THR A 129 -21.55 3.99 -14.85
N LEU A 130 -20.48 3.45 -14.29
CA LEU A 130 -20.56 2.34 -13.32
C LEU A 130 -21.17 2.83 -12.01
N THR A 131 -21.88 1.93 -11.34
CA THR A 131 -22.52 2.17 -10.05
C THR A 131 -22.24 1.01 -9.10
N ILE A 132 -22.67 1.15 -7.85
CA ILE A 132 -22.56 0.06 -6.86
C ILE A 132 -23.32 -1.20 -7.29
N ALA A 133 -24.35 -1.08 -8.12
CA ALA A 133 -25.10 -2.22 -8.65
C ALA A 133 -24.28 -3.10 -9.61
N ASP A 134 -23.18 -2.58 -10.14
CA ASP A 134 -22.27 -3.29 -11.03
C ASP A 134 -21.20 -4.10 -10.25
N MET A 135 -21.19 -4.00 -8.91
CA MET A 135 -20.26 -4.77 -8.07
C MET A 135 -20.50 -6.28 -8.26
N PRO A 136 -19.44 -7.07 -8.47
CA PRO A 136 -19.58 -8.53 -8.52
C PRO A 136 -20.28 -9.09 -7.30
N ALA A 137 -21.27 -9.96 -7.51
CA ALA A 137 -22.07 -10.54 -6.42
C ALA A 137 -21.20 -11.29 -5.38
N SER A 138 -20.06 -11.83 -5.80
CA SER A 138 -19.09 -12.49 -4.91
C SER A 138 -18.43 -11.51 -3.91
N TYR A 139 -18.42 -10.20 -4.20
CA TYR A 139 -17.82 -9.18 -3.33
C TYR A 139 -18.83 -8.52 -2.40
N GLN A 140 -20.11 -8.52 -2.76
CA GLN A 140 -21.16 -7.76 -2.07
C GLN A 140 -21.23 -8.10 -0.57
N SER A 141 -21.31 -9.38 -0.22
CA SER A 141 -21.44 -9.80 1.18
C SER A 141 -20.22 -9.43 2.03
N ALA A 142 -19.02 -9.50 1.45
CA ALA A 142 -17.79 -9.12 2.12
C ALA A 142 -17.72 -7.60 2.32
N ALA A 143 -18.09 -6.82 1.30
CA ALA A 143 -18.12 -5.36 1.38
C ALA A 143 -19.13 -4.89 2.46
N ASP A 144 -20.33 -5.45 2.49
CA ASP A 144 -21.34 -5.14 3.51
C ASP A 144 -20.83 -5.50 4.92
N TRP A 145 -20.15 -6.64 5.06
CA TRP A 145 -19.61 -7.07 6.35
C TRP A 145 -18.50 -6.14 6.83
N ILE A 146 -17.52 -5.81 5.95
CA ILE A 146 -16.39 -4.91 6.28
C ILE A 146 -16.93 -3.53 6.64
N TRP A 147 -17.89 -3.01 5.88
CA TRP A 147 -18.52 -1.74 6.20
C TRP A 147 -19.11 -1.75 7.62
N THR A 148 -20.00 -2.70 7.91
CA THR A 148 -20.76 -2.74 9.17
C THR A 148 -19.87 -3.04 10.36
N ASN A 149 -18.93 -3.98 10.21
CA ASN A 149 -18.17 -4.49 11.36
C ASN A 149 -16.83 -3.78 11.57
N ARG A 150 -16.28 -3.13 10.53
CA ARG A 150 -14.97 -2.49 10.60
C ARG A 150 -15.10 -0.96 10.40
N VAL A 151 -15.58 -0.50 9.25
CA VAL A 151 -15.58 0.94 8.94
C VAL A 151 -16.57 1.70 9.82
N GLU A 152 -17.81 1.26 9.88
CA GLU A 152 -18.86 1.95 10.63
C GLU A 152 -18.65 1.85 12.15
N ARG A 153 -18.22 0.69 12.63
CA ARG A 153 -17.98 0.46 14.05
C ARG A 153 -16.68 1.09 14.55
N GLU A 154 -15.56 0.85 13.86
CA GLU A 154 -14.23 1.22 14.33
C GLU A 154 -13.86 2.66 13.99
N GLN A 155 -14.33 3.14 12.85
CA GLN A 155 -13.96 4.44 12.31
C GLN A 155 -15.07 5.48 12.41
N SER A 156 -16.06 5.29 13.27
CA SER A 156 -17.23 6.16 13.37
C SER A 156 -16.88 7.65 13.59
N THR A 157 -15.79 7.94 14.27
CA THR A 157 -15.32 9.31 14.54
C THR A 157 -14.34 9.84 13.49
N VAL A 158 -13.55 8.96 12.86
CA VAL A 158 -12.51 9.33 11.89
C VAL A 158 -12.94 9.15 10.43
N ARG A 159 -14.10 8.54 10.21
CA ARG A 159 -14.72 8.37 8.89
C ARG A 159 -15.04 9.70 8.20
N ARG A 160 -15.11 10.77 8.93
CA ARG A 160 -15.23 12.15 8.44
C ARG A 160 -13.85 12.79 8.39
N ASN A 161 -13.55 13.52 7.33
CA ASN A 161 -12.24 14.12 7.08
C ASN A 161 -11.21 13.11 6.54
N THR A 162 -11.65 12.27 5.63
CA THR A 162 -10.78 11.34 4.88
C THR A 162 -10.12 12.03 3.69
N LEU A 163 -9.28 11.31 2.95
CA LEU A 163 -8.73 11.78 1.67
C LEU A 163 -9.83 12.15 0.66
N PHE A 164 -10.98 11.48 0.67
CA PHE A 164 -12.13 11.90 -0.15
C PHE A 164 -12.58 13.32 0.17
N ASP A 165 -12.70 13.65 1.47
CA ASP A 165 -13.11 14.99 1.90
C ASP A 165 -12.06 16.03 1.50
N GLN A 166 -10.78 15.69 1.61
CA GLN A 166 -9.68 16.57 1.26
C GLN A 166 -9.64 16.84 -0.25
N ILE A 167 -9.79 15.80 -1.08
CA ILE A 167 -9.81 15.92 -2.55
C ILE A 167 -10.98 16.78 -3.00
N VAL A 168 -12.18 16.50 -2.47
CA VAL A 168 -13.38 17.27 -2.86
C VAL A 168 -13.25 18.73 -2.44
N ALA A 169 -12.82 19.01 -1.21
CA ALA A 169 -12.63 20.39 -0.76
C ALA A 169 -11.47 21.11 -1.46
N GLY A 170 -10.47 20.37 -1.96
CA GLY A 170 -9.40 20.87 -2.80
C GLY A 170 -9.74 20.98 -4.28
N ASN A 171 -10.98 20.61 -4.66
CA ASN A 171 -11.41 20.56 -6.07
C ASN A 171 -10.46 19.74 -6.95
N GLY A 172 -10.07 18.56 -6.48
CA GLY A 172 -9.17 17.64 -7.18
C GLY A 172 -7.68 17.92 -6.94
N GLU A 173 -7.34 18.78 -5.99
CA GLU A 173 -5.96 19.07 -5.61
C GLU A 173 -5.72 18.74 -4.13
N LEU A 174 -4.61 18.05 -3.85
CA LEU A 174 -4.13 17.72 -2.51
C LEU A 174 -2.78 18.38 -2.26
N HIS A 175 -2.64 19.00 -1.11
CA HIS A 175 -1.39 19.55 -0.64
C HIS A 175 -0.85 18.71 0.53
N TYR A 176 0.40 18.29 0.41
CA TYR A 176 1.13 17.56 1.44
C TYR A 176 2.24 18.41 2.05
N VAL A 177 2.46 18.25 3.35
CA VAL A 177 3.72 18.60 4.00
C VAL A 177 4.48 17.31 4.30
N VAL A 178 5.76 17.27 3.98
CA VAL A 178 6.63 16.15 4.37
C VAL A 178 7.28 16.49 5.71
N ARG A 179 7.04 15.65 6.73
CA ARG A 179 7.80 15.65 7.99
C ARG A 179 8.98 14.73 7.84
N TRP A 180 10.18 15.28 7.85
CA TRP A 180 11.41 14.51 7.70
C TRP A 180 12.13 14.40 9.04
N GLN A 181 11.72 13.44 9.88
CA GLN A 181 12.32 13.13 11.18
C GLN A 181 13.58 12.27 10.98
N SER A 182 14.49 12.79 10.17
CA SER A 182 15.73 12.15 9.75
C SER A 182 16.81 13.19 9.50
N TYR A 183 18.07 12.77 9.63
CA TYR A 183 19.24 13.55 9.24
C TYR A 183 19.82 13.11 7.89
N LYS A 184 19.21 12.13 7.23
CA LYS A 184 19.58 11.72 5.86
C LYS A 184 19.24 12.83 4.89
N THR A 185 20.11 13.04 3.91
CA THR A 185 19.93 14.09 2.91
C THR A 185 18.94 13.67 1.83
N VAL A 186 18.21 14.66 1.31
CA VAL A 186 17.27 14.51 0.20
C VAL A 186 17.57 15.59 -0.84
N SER A 187 17.97 15.21 -2.04
CA SER A 187 18.27 16.13 -3.12
C SER A 187 17.00 16.76 -3.71
N LEU A 188 17.13 17.84 -4.48
CA LEU A 188 16.02 18.44 -5.21
C LEU A 188 15.33 17.44 -6.15
N GLU A 189 16.12 16.63 -6.86
CA GLU A 189 15.57 15.63 -7.77
C GLU A 189 14.78 14.57 -7.01
N GLN A 190 15.30 14.09 -5.88
CA GLN A 190 14.59 13.15 -5.02
C GLN A 190 13.28 13.72 -4.47
N ARG A 191 13.25 15.01 -4.09
CA ARG A 191 12.01 15.66 -3.63
C ARG A 191 10.94 15.73 -4.72
N LYS A 192 11.33 16.08 -5.97
CA LYS A 192 10.41 16.09 -7.11
C LYS A 192 9.91 14.70 -7.47
N GLN A 193 10.80 13.72 -7.43
CA GLN A 193 10.42 12.33 -7.69
C GLN A 193 9.47 11.79 -6.62
N PHE A 194 9.68 12.19 -5.37
CA PHE A 194 8.80 11.80 -4.27
C PHE A 194 7.40 12.41 -4.41
N GLU A 195 7.29 13.69 -4.78
CA GLU A 195 5.99 14.33 -5.07
C GLU A 195 5.23 13.56 -6.14
N LYS A 196 5.91 13.20 -7.23
CA LYS A 196 5.31 12.39 -8.29
C LYS A 196 4.87 11.01 -7.79
N LEU A 197 5.65 10.34 -6.97
CA LEU A 197 5.29 9.03 -6.39
C LEU A 197 4.05 9.12 -5.51
N VAL A 198 3.90 10.18 -4.72
CA VAL A 198 2.71 10.42 -3.92
C VAL A 198 1.50 10.65 -4.82
N GLU A 199 1.64 11.46 -5.86
CA GLU A 199 0.59 11.71 -6.85
C GLU A 199 0.18 10.42 -7.58
N ASP A 200 1.14 9.65 -8.07
CA ASP A 200 0.87 8.37 -8.74
C ASP A 200 0.15 7.38 -7.81
N SER A 201 0.51 7.37 -6.52
CA SER A 201 -0.12 6.48 -5.54
C SER A 201 -1.55 6.89 -5.19
N ILE A 202 -1.83 8.19 -5.07
CA ILE A 202 -3.21 8.70 -4.92
C ILE A 202 -4.04 8.35 -6.15
N ASN A 203 -3.50 8.57 -7.35
CA ASN A 203 -4.21 8.27 -8.58
C ASN A 203 -4.42 6.78 -8.81
N ALA A 204 -3.54 5.91 -8.33
CA ALA A 204 -3.75 4.46 -8.37
C ALA A 204 -5.05 4.05 -7.65
N TRP A 205 -5.43 4.74 -6.56
CA TRP A 205 -6.71 4.56 -5.88
C TRP A 205 -7.85 5.27 -6.63
N THR A 206 -7.71 6.54 -6.95
CA THR A 206 -8.82 7.34 -7.52
C THR A 206 -9.13 6.95 -8.96
N ASP A 207 -8.23 6.28 -9.67
CA ASP A 207 -8.50 5.69 -10.99
C ASP A 207 -9.65 4.66 -10.96
N TRP A 208 -9.89 4.02 -9.82
CA TRP A 208 -11.05 3.14 -9.64
C TRP A 208 -12.38 3.89 -9.65
N LEU A 209 -12.37 5.20 -9.38
CA LEU A 209 -13.57 6.04 -9.42
C LEU A 209 -13.81 6.71 -10.77
N LYS A 210 -12.89 6.59 -11.72
CA LYS A 210 -13.12 7.09 -13.08
C LYS A 210 -14.35 6.40 -13.68
N ASP A 211 -15.26 7.20 -14.21
CA ASP A 211 -16.53 6.71 -14.74
C ASP A 211 -17.42 5.94 -13.72
N TYR A 212 -17.20 6.16 -12.44
CA TYR A 212 -18.00 5.56 -11.39
C TYR A 212 -18.89 6.61 -10.73
N GLU A 213 -20.19 6.39 -10.79
CA GLU A 213 -21.21 7.30 -10.28
C GLU A 213 -20.96 8.75 -10.71
N ASP A 214 -20.83 9.67 -9.77
CA ASP A 214 -20.64 11.10 -10.01
C ASP A 214 -19.26 11.60 -9.52
N TRP A 215 -18.27 10.72 -9.46
CA TRP A 215 -16.90 11.15 -9.17
C TRP A 215 -16.42 12.15 -10.23
N PRO A 216 -16.06 13.40 -9.84
CA PRO A 216 -15.89 14.47 -10.82
C PRO A 216 -14.46 14.63 -11.35
N TYR A 217 -13.49 13.83 -10.87
CA TYR A 217 -12.09 14.06 -11.16
C TYR A 217 -11.49 12.93 -12.00
N ASP A 218 -10.98 13.28 -13.20
CA ASP A 218 -10.20 12.35 -14.03
C ASP A 218 -8.78 12.12 -13.47
N HIS A 219 -8.27 13.10 -12.72
CA HIS A 219 -6.95 13.09 -12.11
C HIS A 219 -6.95 13.95 -10.85
N VAL A 220 -6.24 13.50 -9.83
CA VAL A 220 -6.00 14.24 -8.60
C VAL A 220 -4.56 14.74 -8.62
N THR A 221 -4.39 16.07 -8.61
CA THR A 221 -3.06 16.69 -8.53
C THR A 221 -2.56 16.69 -7.10
N VAL A 222 -1.31 16.29 -6.89
CA VAL A 222 -0.65 16.37 -5.58
C VAL A 222 0.50 17.35 -5.62
N LYS A 223 0.63 18.18 -4.58
CA LYS A 223 1.74 19.10 -4.39
C LYS A 223 2.34 18.92 -3.00
N ILE A 224 3.65 18.81 -2.91
CA ILE A 224 4.37 18.94 -1.65
C ILE A 224 4.65 20.42 -1.44
N VAL A 225 3.83 21.07 -0.61
CA VAL A 225 3.88 22.52 -0.38
C VAL A 225 4.85 22.92 0.72
N GLY A 226 5.49 21.96 1.40
CA GLY A 226 6.50 22.25 2.41
C GLY A 226 7.19 21.01 2.95
N TRP A 227 8.38 21.25 3.51
CA TRP A 227 9.18 20.25 4.22
C TRP A 227 9.43 20.71 5.64
N ALA A 228 8.93 19.96 6.61
CA ALA A 228 9.26 20.15 8.02
C ALA A 228 10.44 19.22 8.37
N VAL A 229 11.56 19.75 8.81
CA VAL A 229 12.83 19.03 8.94
C VAL A 229 13.49 19.28 10.30
N LEU A 230 14.26 18.31 10.78
CA LEU A 230 15.09 18.47 11.99
C LEU A 230 16.30 19.39 11.73
N ASP A 231 16.83 19.37 10.52
CA ASP A 231 17.94 20.21 10.07
C ASP A 231 17.72 20.60 8.61
N ARG A 232 17.68 21.90 8.35
CA ARG A 232 17.52 22.44 6.98
C ARG A 232 18.60 21.94 6.02
N ASN A 233 19.79 21.64 6.51
CA ASN A 233 20.90 21.15 5.69
C ASN A 233 20.68 19.75 5.12
N CYS A 234 19.67 19.00 5.58
CA CYS A 234 19.33 17.72 4.97
C CYS A 234 18.68 17.88 3.57
N LEU A 235 18.15 19.07 3.25
CA LEU A 235 17.60 19.37 1.92
C LEU A 235 18.68 19.97 1.02
N LEU A 236 19.24 19.11 0.14
CA LEU A 236 20.28 19.55 -0.79
C LEU A 236 19.66 20.34 -1.95
N ASP A 237 20.42 21.28 -2.50
CA ASP A 237 20.03 22.11 -3.66
C ASP A 237 18.67 22.81 -3.48
N LEU A 238 18.41 23.29 -2.26
CA LEU A 238 17.15 23.94 -1.90
C LEU A 238 16.89 25.17 -2.77
N GLN A 239 15.69 25.24 -3.36
CA GLN A 239 15.30 26.34 -4.22
C GLN A 239 14.66 27.48 -3.41
N PRO A 240 14.69 28.73 -3.93
CA PRO A 240 14.16 29.90 -3.22
C PRO A 240 12.64 29.86 -2.94
N ASP A 241 11.89 29.12 -3.73
CA ASP A 241 10.44 28.94 -3.64
C ASP A 241 10.02 27.73 -2.77
N GLU A 242 10.97 26.89 -2.36
CA GLU A 242 10.66 25.77 -1.46
C GLU A 242 10.45 26.24 -0.02
N VAL A 243 9.32 25.88 0.55
CA VAL A 243 8.96 26.19 1.94
C VAL A 243 9.55 25.15 2.89
N VAL A 244 10.30 25.62 3.90
CA VAL A 244 10.94 24.74 4.88
C VAL A 244 10.63 25.20 6.28
N TYR A 245 10.05 24.29 7.08
CA TYR A 245 9.78 24.47 8.50
C TYR A 245 10.86 23.78 9.31
N THR A 246 11.38 24.46 10.33
CA THR A 246 12.46 23.97 11.20
C THR A 246 12.07 23.95 12.67
N ASP A 247 10.83 24.29 12.99
CA ASP A 247 10.29 24.13 14.34
C ASP A 247 10.22 22.65 14.70
N THR A 248 10.40 22.37 15.97
CA THR A 248 10.39 21.00 16.48
C THR A 248 9.52 20.87 17.73
N THR A 249 9.00 19.68 17.93
CA THR A 249 8.28 19.30 19.15
C THR A 249 8.76 17.94 19.63
N SER A 250 8.34 17.49 20.82
CA SER A 250 8.61 16.14 21.28
C SER A 250 8.02 15.12 20.32
N SER A 251 8.77 14.06 20.01
CA SER A 251 8.27 12.98 19.17
C SER A 251 7.26 12.15 19.94
N TRP A 252 5.99 12.24 19.55
CA TRP A 252 4.91 11.49 20.19
C TRP A 252 4.93 9.99 19.88
N LEU A 253 5.55 9.61 18.75
CA LEU A 253 5.67 8.21 18.33
C LEU A 253 6.85 7.48 18.96
N ARG A 254 7.88 8.21 19.42
CA ARG A 254 9.15 7.59 19.79
C ARG A 254 9.00 6.51 20.87
N ASP A 255 8.36 6.84 21.96
CA ASP A 255 8.27 5.95 23.11
C ASP A 255 7.39 4.74 22.80
N ASP A 256 6.31 4.95 22.04
CA ASP A 256 5.42 3.89 21.60
C ASP A 256 6.12 2.95 20.60
N MET A 257 6.85 3.48 19.63
CA MET A 257 7.62 2.68 18.66
C MET A 257 8.71 1.85 19.34
N ILE A 258 9.44 2.43 20.29
CA ILE A 258 10.50 1.70 21.01
C ILE A 258 9.91 0.63 21.93
N SER A 259 8.85 0.96 22.67
CA SER A 259 8.24 0.02 23.63
C SER A 259 7.55 -1.16 22.94
N SER A 260 6.99 -0.94 21.75
CA SER A 260 6.37 -1.98 20.93
C SER A 260 7.36 -2.78 20.08
N GLY A 261 8.64 -2.41 20.08
CA GLY A 261 9.66 -3.05 19.23
C GLY A 261 9.59 -2.68 17.76
N MET A 262 8.79 -1.67 17.41
CA MET A 262 8.66 -1.15 16.05
C MET A 262 9.67 -0.05 15.74
N GLY A 263 10.39 0.42 16.73
CA GLY A 263 11.47 1.39 16.63
C GLY A 263 12.64 1.04 17.51
N ASP A 264 13.80 1.59 17.18
CA ASP A 264 15.00 1.48 17.99
C ASP A 264 15.43 2.81 18.62
N SER A 265 16.55 2.81 19.33
CA SER A 265 17.07 4.00 20.00
C SER A 265 17.48 5.14 19.06
N SER A 266 17.56 4.90 17.75
CA SER A 266 17.87 5.92 16.73
C SER A 266 16.67 6.80 16.38
N VAL A 267 15.44 6.43 16.79
CA VAL A 267 14.27 7.31 16.64
C VAL A 267 14.52 8.61 17.38
N PRO A 268 14.54 9.78 16.68
CA PRO A 268 14.82 11.05 17.33
C PRO A 268 13.79 11.38 18.42
N ALA A 269 14.26 11.95 19.54
CA ALA A 269 13.40 12.39 20.63
C ALA A 269 12.51 13.60 20.29
N ILE A 270 12.87 14.31 19.22
CA ILE A 270 12.12 15.43 18.66
C ILE A 270 11.66 15.09 17.26
N GLN A 271 10.54 15.65 16.86
CA GLN A 271 10.04 15.59 15.48
C GLN A 271 9.89 16.99 14.90
N PRO A 272 10.01 17.13 13.57
CA PRO A 272 9.69 18.38 12.91
C PRO A 272 8.22 18.74 13.09
N ALA A 273 7.95 20.05 13.14
CA ALA A 273 6.60 20.58 13.24
C ALA A 273 6.36 21.63 12.14
N GLU A 274 5.32 21.44 11.39
CA GLU A 274 4.75 22.43 10.48
C GLU A 274 3.67 23.25 11.21
N PRO A 275 3.37 24.48 10.75
CA PRO A 275 2.31 25.28 11.33
C PRO A 275 0.94 24.60 11.22
N THR A 276 0.22 24.48 12.33
CA THR A 276 -1.14 23.86 12.33
C THR A 276 -2.21 24.82 11.85
N ASP A 277 -1.96 26.14 11.86
CA ASP A 277 -2.87 27.16 11.38
C ASP A 277 -3.07 27.20 9.87
N ILE A 278 -2.24 26.48 9.10
CA ILE A 278 -2.39 26.28 7.66
C ILE A 278 -2.86 24.85 7.30
N SER A 279 -3.13 24.01 8.30
CA SER A 279 -3.62 22.64 8.09
C SER A 279 -5.13 22.63 7.86
N ARG A 280 -5.55 22.29 6.64
CA ARG A 280 -6.95 22.10 6.37
C ARG A 280 -7.49 20.88 7.14
N TYR A 281 -6.71 19.85 7.27
CA TYR A 281 -7.07 18.70 8.06
C TYR A 281 -7.45 19.07 9.52
N SER A 282 -6.64 19.90 10.19
CA SER A 282 -6.87 20.29 11.58
C SER A 282 -8.10 21.19 11.75
N HIS A 283 -8.58 21.82 10.67
CA HIS A 283 -9.68 22.79 10.67
C HIS A 283 -10.86 22.37 9.78
N TRP A 284 -10.94 21.13 9.37
CA TRP A 284 -11.96 20.64 8.44
C TRP A 284 -13.40 20.86 8.90
N ALA A 285 -13.63 20.83 10.20
CA ALA A 285 -14.95 21.05 10.80
C ALA A 285 -15.32 22.54 10.94
N ASP A 286 -14.35 23.44 10.84
CA ASP A 286 -14.56 24.87 10.97
C ASP A 286 -14.74 25.51 9.59
N LYS A 287 -15.99 25.62 9.17
CA LYS A 287 -16.36 26.21 7.87
C LYS A 287 -15.96 27.69 7.73
N ASN A 288 -15.62 28.37 8.82
CA ASN A 288 -15.20 29.78 8.82
C ASN A 288 -13.68 29.93 8.93
N TRP A 289 -12.94 28.83 8.95
CA TRP A 289 -11.48 28.89 9.03
C TRP A 289 -10.92 29.57 7.78
N THR A 290 -10.08 30.56 8.00
CA THR A 290 -9.33 31.24 6.95
C THR A 290 -7.85 30.98 7.18
N TYR A 291 -7.20 30.42 6.18
CA TYR A 291 -5.79 30.12 6.27
C TYR A 291 -4.97 31.40 6.43
N ASN A 292 -4.00 31.35 7.34
CA ASN A 292 -3.05 32.44 7.52
C ASN A 292 -2.05 32.42 6.36
N GLY A 293 -2.22 33.35 5.42
CA GLY A 293 -1.49 33.37 4.17
C GLY A 293 -2.38 33.04 2.97
N SER A 294 -1.79 32.61 1.88
CA SER A 294 -2.56 32.20 0.69
C SER A 294 -3.04 30.78 0.80
N TYR A 295 -4.09 30.44 0.04
CA TYR A 295 -4.57 29.08 -0.15
C TYR A 295 -3.47 28.13 -0.65
N GLU A 296 -2.48 28.66 -1.36
CA GLU A 296 -1.33 27.90 -1.88
C GLU A 296 -0.44 27.31 -0.78
N ASN A 297 -0.43 27.93 0.41
CA ASN A 297 0.37 27.46 1.54
C ASN A 297 -0.35 26.48 2.46
N ARG A 298 -1.65 26.26 2.25
CA ARG A 298 -2.40 25.28 3.02
C ARG A 298 -1.91 23.88 2.72
N TYR A 299 -1.93 22.99 3.68
CA TYR A 299 -1.77 21.57 3.44
C TYR A 299 -2.96 20.77 3.97
N ASP A 300 -3.22 19.65 3.35
CA ASP A 300 -4.35 18.75 3.64
C ASP A 300 -3.90 17.53 4.44
N MET A 301 -2.74 17.01 4.12
CA MET A 301 -2.19 15.78 4.65
C MET A 301 -0.71 15.97 4.98
N TYR A 302 -0.17 15.10 5.83
CA TYR A 302 1.28 14.99 5.94
C TYR A 302 1.77 13.59 5.58
N LEU A 303 3.01 13.52 5.14
CA LEU A 303 3.76 12.29 5.00
C LEU A 303 5.00 12.36 5.89
N HIS A 304 5.15 11.38 6.78
CA HIS A 304 6.17 11.42 7.83
C HIS A 304 7.22 10.34 7.57
N GLY A 305 8.44 10.74 7.27
CA GLY A 305 9.60 9.86 7.15
C GLY A 305 10.40 9.83 8.46
N ILE A 306 10.56 8.65 9.09
CA ILE A 306 11.17 8.52 10.42
C ILE A 306 12.39 7.61 10.38
N THR A 307 13.53 8.10 10.90
CA THR A 307 14.70 7.28 11.20
C THR A 307 14.41 6.34 12.37
N GLY A 308 14.91 5.10 12.29
CA GLY A 308 14.81 4.13 13.38
C GLY A 308 13.49 3.38 13.46
N MET A 309 12.60 3.59 12.50
CA MET A 309 11.43 2.74 12.32
C MET A 309 11.88 1.41 11.74
N ILE A 310 11.69 0.34 12.51
CA ILE A 310 12.10 -1.03 12.18
C ILE A 310 10.92 -1.97 12.43
N ASN A 311 10.98 -3.17 11.84
CA ASN A 311 9.98 -4.23 12.05
C ASN A 311 8.54 -3.84 11.73
N MET A 312 8.33 -2.79 10.92
CA MET A 312 7.01 -2.43 10.43
C MET A 312 7.10 -1.74 9.07
N GLY A 313 6.08 -1.91 8.26
CA GLY A 313 6.00 -1.33 6.92
C GLY A 313 5.74 0.17 6.96
N GLY A 314 4.67 0.55 7.60
CA GLY A 314 4.19 1.91 7.70
C GLY A 314 3.05 2.05 8.71
N TYR A 315 2.52 3.25 8.80
CA TYR A 315 1.26 3.59 9.42
C TYR A 315 0.47 4.51 8.50
N GLY A 316 -0.80 4.22 8.30
CA GLY A 316 -1.73 5.10 7.61
C GLY A 316 -2.80 5.61 8.55
N TYR A 317 -3.01 6.91 8.49
CA TYR A 317 -4.10 7.58 9.17
C TYR A 317 -4.89 8.42 8.15
N HIS A 318 -6.10 8.79 8.52
CA HIS A 318 -6.92 9.69 7.71
C HIS A 318 -6.29 11.09 7.52
N TYR A 319 -5.24 11.44 8.25
CA TYR A 319 -4.54 12.72 8.17
C TYR A 319 -3.10 12.60 7.62
N GLY A 320 -2.60 11.41 7.36
CA GLY A 320 -1.27 11.23 6.84
C GLY A 320 -0.77 9.80 6.82
N GLN A 321 0.40 9.62 6.26
CA GLN A 321 1.12 8.34 6.19
C GLN A 321 2.47 8.48 6.89
N ILE A 322 2.90 7.42 7.57
CA ILE A 322 4.18 7.35 8.27
C ILE A 322 4.96 6.17 7.71
N LEU A 323 6.18 6.42 7.27
CA LEU A 323 7.09 5.43 6.70
C LEU A 323 8.47 5.57 7.35
N SER A 324 9.30 4.52 7.28
CA SER A 324 10.70 4.72 7.59
C SER A 324 11.35 5.65 6.56
N ASP A 325 12.34 6.44 6.99
CA ASP A 325 13.12 7.28 6.08
C ASP A 325 13.84 6.43 5.03
N GLN A 326 14.20 5.20 5.35
CA GLN A 326 14.78 4.25 4.43
C GLN A 326 13.77 3.79 3.37
N SER A 327 12.52 3.52 3.78
CA SER A 327 11.45 3.17 2.83
C SER A 327 11.17 4.32 1.86
N VAL A 328 11.09 5.55 2.36
CA VAL A 328 10.89 6.75 1.52
C VAL A 328 12.02 6.88 0.48
N LEU A 329 13.27 6.77 0.91
CA LEU A 329 14.42 6.85 -0.02
C LEU A 329 14.43 5.66 -1.00
N GLY A 330 14.09 4.47 -0.52
CA GLY A 330 14.00 3.28 -1.38
C GLY A 330 12.85 3.35 -2.40
N LEU A 331 11.72 3.98 -2.06
CA LEU A 331 10.65 4.30 -3.01
C LEU A 331 11.16 5.23 -4.12
N ILE A 332 11.87 6.27 -3.75
CA ILE A 332 12.44 7.24 -4.69
C ILE A 332 13.46 6.56 -5.63
N ASP A 333 14.32 5.71 -5.09
CA ASP A 333 15.37 5.03 -5.86
C ASP A 333 14.84 3.78 -6.60
N GLY A 334 13.58 3.40 -6.42
CA GLY A 334 12.97 2.21 -7.01
C GLY A 334 13.46 0.89 -6.41
N THR A 335 14.10 0.91 -5.24
CA THR A 335 14.56 -0.28 -4.51
C THR A 335 13.53 -0.81 -3.53
N THR A 336 12.52 -0.02 -3.21
CA THR A 336 11.37 -0.41 -2.40
C THR A 336 10.09 -0.34 -3.24
N SER A 337 9.26 -1.37 -3.15
CA SER A 337 7.96 -1.43 -3.83
C SER A 337 6.98 -0.40 -3.25
N GLN A 338 6.10 0.14 -4.09
CA GLN A 338 5.08 1.13 -3.68
C GLN A 338 3.96 0.54 -2.81
N HIS A 339 3.90 -0.78 -2.63
CA HIS A 339 2.77 -1.43 -1.97
C HIS A 339 2.49 -0.89 -0.56
N ILE A 340 3.53 -0.61 0.22
CA ILE A 340 3.36 -0.05 1.57
C ILE A 340 2.72 1.35 1.49
N LEU A 341 3.21 2.21 0.62
CA LEU A 341 2.63 3.55 0.44
C LEU A 341 1.18 3.48 -0.03
N LEU A 342 0.86 2.58 -0.97
CA LEU A 342 -0.51 2.34 -1.44
C LEU A 342 -1.41 1.82 -0.30
N HIS A 343 -0.91 0.90 0.51
CA HIS A 343 -1.61 0.37 1.68
C HIS A 343 -1.94 1.50 2.67
N GLU A 344 -0.93 2.27 3.08
CA GLU A 344 -1.10 3.36 4.05
C GLU A 344 -2.00 4.48 3.52
N MET A 345 -2.01 4.73 2.21
CA MET A 345 -2.96 5.64 1.58
C MET A 345 -4.39 5.09 1.60
N GLY A 346 -4.57 3.78 1.51
CA GLY A 346 -5.87 3.12 1.70
C GLY A 346 -6.50 3.52 3.03
N HIS A 347 -5.73 3.54 4.11
CA HIS A 347 -6.21 4.03 5.41
C HIS A 347 -6.60 5.52 5.36
N GLY A 348 -5.88 6.33 4.62
CA GLY A 348 -6.24 7.74 4.41
C GLY A 348 -7.61 7.92 3.77
N PHE A 349 -8.04 7.00 2.91
CA PHE A 349 -9.38 6.97 2.34
C PHE A 349 -10.43 6.34 3.27
N GLY A 350 -10.01 5.68 4.34
CA GLY A 350 -10.89 5.03 5.31
C GLY A 350 -11.04 3.52 5.14
N LEU A 351 -10.17 2.87 4.36
CA LEU A 351 -10.14 1.41 4.31
C LEU A 351 -9.48 0.88 5.59
N PRO A 352 -10.06 -0.13 6.25
CA PRO A 352 -9.42 -0.80 7.37
C PRO A 352 -8.42 -1.84 6.88
N ASP A 353 -7.52 -2.27 7.77
CA ASP A 353 -6.83 -3.53 7.57
C ASP A 353 -7.80 -4.69 7.47
N TYR A 354 -7.53 -5.65 6.59
CA TYR A 354 -8.36 -6.84 6.45
C TYR A 354 -7.87 -8.02 7.30
N TYR A 355 -6.82 -7.83 8.07
CA TYR A 355 -6.38 -8.74 9.13
C TYR A 355 -6.77 -8.18 10.50
N GLY A 356 -7.00 -9.08 11.47
CA GLY A 356 -7.35 -8.67 12.82
C GLY A 356 -6.13 -8.17 13.61
N GLY A 357 -6.33 -7.11 14.40
CA GLY A 357 -5.40 -6.72 15.45
C GLY A 357 -5.56 -7.56 16.73
N GLU A 358 -4.69 -7.36 17.71
CA GLU A 358 -4.82 -7.97 19.05
C GLU A 358 -6.19 -7.57 19.66
N GLY A 359 -7.07 -8.55 19.89
CA GLY A 359 -8.41 -8.33 20.44
C GLY A 359 -9.51 -8.15 19.40
N GLU A 360 -9.22 -8.14 18.10
CA GLU A 360 -10.19 -8.15 17.02
C GLU A 360 -10.39 -9.59 16.53
N SER A 361 -11.47 -10.22 16.98
CA SER A 361 -11.70 -11.65 16.72
C SER A 361 -12.02 -11.98 15.26
N ASP A 362 -12.37 -10.98 14.43
CA ASP A 362 -12.98 -11.24 13.15
C ASP A 362 -12.45 -10.25 12.08
N GLY A 363 -11.18 -10.31 11.77
CA GLY A 363 -10.56 -9.49 10.72
C GLY A 363 -11.19 -9.67 9.34
N PHE A 364 -11.92 -10.76 9.13
CA PHE A 364 -12.47 -11.19 7.85
C PHE A 364 -13.99 -11.36 7.86
N PRO A 365 -14.63 -11.17 6.70
CA PRO A 365 -16.00 -11.58 6.51
C PRO A 365 -16.19 -13.08 6.80
N PRO A 366 -17.33 -13.47 7.38
CA PRO A 366 -17.69 -14.88 7.46
C PRO A 366 -17.64 -15.55 6.08
N GLY A 367 -16.97 -16.68 5.96
CA GLY A 367 -16.78 -17.37 4.69
C GLY A 367 -15.47 -17.08 3.98
N GLY A 368 -14.61 -16.24 4.58
CA GLY A 368 -13.30 -15.92 4.07
C GLY A 368 -13.27 -14.68 3.16
N PHE A 369 -12.08 -14.29 2.78
CA PHE A 369 -11.83 -13.12 1.95
C PHE A 369 -12.12 -13.45 0.47
N PRO A 370 -12.89 -12.62 -0.28
CA PRO A 370 -13.14 -12.87 -1.69
C PRO A 370 -11.86 -12.81 -2.52
N GLY A 371 -11.49 -13.90 -3.16
CA GLY A 371 -10.23 -14.00 -3.90
C GLY A 371 -9.05 -14.57 -3.11
N GLY A 372 -9.35 -15.20 -1.96
CA GLY A 372 -8.32 -15.71 -1.06
C GLY A 372 -7.63 -14.57 -0.30
N GLU A 373 -6.61 -14.70 0.39
CA GLU A 373 -5.99 -13.64 1.22
C GLU A 373 -5.17 -12.62 0.41
N ASN A 374 -5.53 -12.32 -0.83
CA ASN A 374 -4.79 -11.42 -1.70
C ASN A 374 -5.46 -10.04 -1.79
N SER A 375 -4.90 -9.06 -1.10
CA SER A 375 -5.36 -7.67 -1.06
C SER A 375 -4.24 -6.74 -0.67
N ILE A 376 -4.27 -5.50 -1.17
CA ILE A 376 -3.34 -4.47 -0.72
C ILE A 376 -3.54 -4.13 0.76
N MET A 377 -4.78 -4.23 1.27
CA MET A 377 -5.11 -4.01 2.68
C MET A 377 -4.90 -5.25 3.57
N MET A 378 -4.22 -6.28 3.07
CA MET A 378 -3.90 -7.51 3.75
C MET A 378 -2.37 -7.67 3.87
N ALA A 379 -1.75 -6.97 4.78
CA ALA A 379 -0.33 -7.09 5.21
C ALA A 379 0.61 -7.76 4.18
N GLY A 380 0.88 -7.09 3.06
CA GLY A 380 1.86 -7.57 2.07
C GLY A 380 1.40 -8.73 1.17
N SER A 381 0.14 -9.18 1.26
CA SER A 381 -0.37 -10.25 0.40
C SER A 381 -0.57 -9.82 -1.06
N SER A 382 -0.61 -8.51 -1.35
CA SER A 382 -0.62 -7.95 -2.69
C SER A 382 0.36 -6.79 -2.81
N GLN A 383 1.00 -6.68 -3.98
CA GLN A 383 1.86 -5.55 -4.34
C GLN A 383 1.09 -4.43 -5.06
N LYS A 384 -0.20 -4.61 -5.31
CA LYS A 384 -1.08 -3.70 -6.03
C LYS A 384 -2.50 -3.73 -5.47
N ILE A 385 -3.26 -2.69 -5.75
CA ILE A 385 -4.70 -2.65 -5.51
C ILE A 385 -5.35 -3.76 -6.33
N THR A 386 -6.03 -4.71 -5.65
CA THR A 386 -6.73 -5.81 -6.31
C THR A 386 -8.12 -5.41 -6.76
N ASP A 387 -8.79 -6.26 -7.54
CA ASP A 387 -10.17 -6.00 -7.97
C ASP A 387 -11.13 -5.85 -6.78
N PHE A 388 -10.94 -6.65 -5.72
CA PHE A 388 -11.76 -6.49 -4.51
C PHE A 388 -11.49 -5.16 -3.81
N ASP A 389 -10.23 -4.77 -3.67
CA ASP A 389 -9.85 -3.48 -3.05
C ASP A 389 -10.51 -2.31 -3.81
N GLY A 390 -10.42 -2.33 -5.13
CA GLY A 390 -10.99 -1.30 -5.99
C GLY A 390 -12.52 -1.25 -5.92
N TRP A 391 -13.19 -2.41 -5.89
CA TRP A 391 -14.64 -2.45 -5.72
C TRP A 391 -15.07 -2.03 -4.31
N PHE A 392 -14.31 -2.38 -3.27
CA PHE A 392 -14.61 -1.91 -1.93
C PHE A 392 -14.34 -0.40 -1.79
N PHE A 393 -13.34 0.14 -2.48
CA PHE A 393 -13.09 1.57 -2.57
C PHE A 393 -14.27 2.33 -3.21
N ARG A 394 -14.84 1.81 -4.30
CA ARG A 394 -16.08 2.31 -4.93
C ARG A 394 -17.27 2.25 -3.96
N TYR A 395 -17.41 1.12 -3.27
CA TYR A 395 -18.45 0.92 -2.27
C TYR A 395 -18.33 1.96 -1.13
N LEU A 396 -17.12 2.17 -0.65
CA LEU A 396 -16.83 3.15 0.39
C LEU A 396 -17.23 4.57 -0.07
N TRP A 397 -16.84 4.97 -1.28
CA TRP A 397 -17.27 6.24 -1.87
C TRP A 397 -18.80 6.38 -1.89
N SER A 398 -19.52 5.37 -2.40
CA SER A 398 -20.98 5.39 -2.47
C SER A 398 -21.64 5.52 -1.09
N LYS A 399 -21.10 4.85 -0.08
CA LYS A 399 -21.58 4.95 1.30
C LYS A 399 -21.34 6.34 1.90
N LEU A 400 -20.14 6.86 1.76
CA LEU A 400 -19.74 8.13 2.35
C LEU A 400 -20.49 9.31 1.71
N LYS A 401 -20.67 9.31 0.38
CA LYS A 401 -21.43 10.38 -0.28
C LYS A 401 -22.92 10.35 0.01
N SER A 402 -23.47 9.20 0.44
CA SER A 402 -24.87 9.10 0.86
C SER A 402 -25.14 9.75 2.23
N GLU A 403 -24.10 10.12 2.97
CA GLU A 403 -24.24 10.84 4.22
C GLU A 403 -24.69 12.29 3.98
N ASP A 404 -25.68 12.75 4.75
CA ASP A 404 -26.28 14.07 4.57
C ASP A 404 -25.25 15.21 4.60
N GLY A 405 -25.22 16.00 3.54
CA GLY A 405 -24.38 17.19 3.42
C GLY A 405 -22.89 16.90 3.22
N ARG A 406 -22.51 15.64 2.99
CA ARG A 406 -21.14 15.29 2.66
C ARG A 406 -20.87 15.50 1.16
N PHE A 407 -19.71 16.05 0.86
CA PHE A 407 -19.28 16.34 -0.53
C PHE A 407 -20.20 17.29 -1.32
N GLN A 408 -20.93 18.21 -0.64
CA GLN A 408 -21.77 19.25 -1.25
C GLN A 408 -21.06 20.61 -1.33
#